data_68ed76eea751d8f9f7498f82655d3184
#
_entry.id   68ed76eea751d8f9f7498f82655d3184
#
_cell.length_a   1.000
_cell.length_b   1.000
_cell.length_c   1.000
_cell.angle_alpha   90.00
_cell.angle_beta   90.00
_cell.angle_gamma   90.00
#
_symmetry.space_group_name_H-M   'P 1'
#
loop_
_entity.id
_entity.type
_entity.pdbx_description
1 polymer ?
#
loop_
_entity_poly.entity_id
_entity_poly.type
_entity_poly.pdbx_seq_one_letter_code
_entity_poly.pdbx_strand_id
1 'polypeptide(L)'
;MTSALIEIRRVPLPGKEFILSEGVKKSLEATGKSGIITVTSASSHRESRDVTTAITGLTLDEITELESSILNSPEAQSRLTALEELSVKVTYQTLVILAPPENTDMAKAQYINRRYLKAKRGQSQLLIEALLEWRDKFNRKPMVTRPLASDLDIVRITSPIETLEELAGNISTINTDPDHKKNRDAVSELTASGFQTNNRIIHRV
;
A
#
# COMPACT_ATOMS: atom_id res chain seq x y z
N MET A 1 3.84 6.43 -20.20
CA MET A 1 4.05 7.15 -18.92
C MET A 1 4.08 6.12 -17.80
N THR A 2 4.98 6.27 -16.84
CA THR A 2 5.11 5.34 -15.70
C THR A 2 4.05 5.67 -14.65
N SER A 3 3.14 4.73 -14.41
CA SER A 3 2.11 4.86 -13.38
C SER A 3 2.72 4.67 -11.99
N ALA A 4 2.32 5.53 -11.06
CA ALA A 4 2.83 5.52 -9.70
C ALA A 4 1.75 5.90 -8.68
N LEU A 5 2.07 5.79 -7.42
CA LEU A 5 1.27 6.27 -6.31
C LEU A 5 2.18 6.83 -5.21
N ILE A 6 1.64 7.75 -4.43
CA ILE A 6 2.26 8.21 -3.18
C ILE A 6 1.61 7.48 -2.03
N GLU A 7 2.42 6.92 -1.14
CA GLU A 7 1.95 6.39 0.12
C GLU A 7 2.58 7.17 1.28
N ILE A 8 1.73 7.68 2.16
CA ILE A 8 2.13 8.37 3.37
C ILE A 8 1.58 7.58 4.56
N ARG A 9 2.47 7.01 5.34
CA ARG A 9 2.12 6.25 6.53
C ARG A 9 2.49 7.03 7.78
N ARG A 10 1.55 7.14 8.69
CA ARG A 10 1.69 7.82 9.96
C ARG A 10 1.39 6.87 11.11
N VAL A 11 2.30 6.81 12.06
CA VAL A 11 2.09 6.14 13.36
C VAL A 11 1.54 7.20 14.31
N PRO A 12 0.29 7.11 14.75
CA PRO A 12 -0.30 8.13 15.61
C PRO A 12 0.34 8.13 17.00
N LEU A 13 0.43 9.30 17.63
CA LEU A 13 0.66 9.41 19.07
C LEU A 13 -0.47 8.72 19.85
N PRO A 14 -0.20 8.16 21.03
CA PRO A 14 -1.23 7.53 21.85
C PRO A 14 -2.45 8.43 22.06
N GLY A 15 -3.64 7.92 21.78
CA GLY A 15 -4.90 8.66 21.88
C GLY A 15 -5.17 9.69 20.77
N LYS A 16 -4.28 9.83 19.77
CA LYS A 16 -4.45 10.81 18.68
C LYS A 16 -4.95 10.19 17.37
N GLU A 17 -5.21 8.89 17.32
CA GLU A 17 -5.60 8.16 16.11
C GLU A 17 -6.79 8.81 15.38
N PHE A 18 -7.87 9.14 16.08
CA PHE A 18 -9.07 9.70 15.47
C PHE A 18 -8.85 11.12 14.96
N ILE A 19 -8.17 11.98 15.75
CA ILE A 19 -7.86 13.35 15.34
C ILE A 19 -6.95 13.34 14.13
N LEU A 20 -5.94 12.49 14.12
CA LEU A 20 -5.04 12.29 12.99
C LEU A 20 -5.82 11.82 11.75
N SER A 21 -6.71 10.84 11.88
CA SER A 21 -7.51 10.33 10.78
C SER A 21 -8.38 11.40 10.14
N GLU A 22 -9.04 12.23 10.93
CA GLU A 22 -9.86 13.35 10.43
C GLU A 22 -8.99 14.44 9.75
N GLY A 23 -7.84 14.75 10.31
CA GLY A 23 -6.90 15.69 9.68
C GLY A 23 -6.36 15.18 8.34
N VAL A 24 -6.05 13.88 8.28
CA VAL A 24 -5.56 13.23 7.04
C VAL A 24 -6.65 13.20 5.97
N LYS A 25 -7.93 13.00 6.31
CA LYS A 25 -9.06 13.09 5.35
C LYS A 25 -9.11 14.47 4.70
N LYS A 26 -9.14 15.53 5.51
CA LYS A 26 -9.14 16.93 5.03
C LYS A 26 -7.91 17.23 4.16
N SER A 27 -6.76 16.69 4.53
CA SER A 27 -5.52 16.89 3.77
C SER A 27 -5.59 16.19 2.40
N LEU A 28 -6.14 14.97 2.32
CA LEU A 28 -6.32 14.27 1.05
C LEU A 28 -7.34 14.98 0.15
N GLU A 29 -8.49 15.37 0.68
CA GLU A 29 -9.53 16.13 -0.04
C GLU A 29 -8.97 17.43 -0.63
N ALA A 30 -8.13 18.13 0.13
CA ALA A 30 -7.49 19.37 -0.32
C ALA A 30 -6.49 19.18 -1.49
N THR A 31 -6.03 17.96 -1.76
CA THR A 31 -5.19 17.70 -2.94
C THR A 31 -5.99 17.67 -4.23
N GLY A 32 -7.31 17.45 -4.19
CA GLY A 32 -8.15 17.21 -5.37
C GLY A 32 -7.79 15.94 -6.14
N LYS A 33 -6.95 15.07 -5.58
CA LYS A 33 -6.50 13.83 -6.22
C LYS A 33 -7.23 12.62 -5.65
N SER A 34 -7.43 11.61 -6.49
CA SER A 34 -8.02 10.34 -6.06
C SER A 34 -7.12 9.60 -5.07
N GLY A 35 -7.72 9.04 -4.05
CA GLY A 35 -6.96 8.30 -3.06
C GLY A 35 -7.82 7.62 -2.00
N ILE A 36 -7.14 6.86 -1.15
CA ILE A 36 -7.77 6.15 -0.03
C ILE A 36 -7.00 6.39 1.25
N ILE A 37 -7.72 6.39 2.36
CA ILE A 37 -7.15 6.37 3.70
C ILE A 37 -7.53 5.06 4.37
N THR A 38 -6.53 4.40 4.95
CA THR A 38 -6.70 3.14 5.65
C THR A 38 -6.11 3.21 7.05
N VAL A 39 -6.70 2.46 7.98
CA VAL A 39 -6.15 2.23 9.32
C VAL A 39 -5.79 0.76 9.44
N THR A 40 -4.61 0.46 9.95
CA THR A 40 -4.17 -0.93 10.16
C THR A 40 -5.08 -1.61 11.18
N SER A 41 -5.75 -2.69 10.77
CA SER A 41 -6.62 -3.49 11.65
C SER A 41 -5.90 -4.74 12.17
N ALA A 42 -4.96 -5.30 11.42
CA ALA A 42 -4.14 -6.42 11.84
C ALA A 42 -2.77 -6.38 11.16
N SER A 43 -1.72 -6.66 11.90
CA SER A 43 -0.35 -6.74 11.40
C SER A 43 0.48 -7.67 12.29
N SER A 44 1.33 -8.48 11.66
CA SER A 44 2.29 -9.33 12.38
C SER A 44 3.52 -8.57 12.89
N HIS A 45 3.70 -7.31 12.49
CA HIS A 45 4.92 -6.53 12.76
C HIS A 45 4.66 -5.14 13.34
N ARG A 46 3.41 -4.82 13.73
CA ARG A 46 3.07 -3.48 14.18
C ARG A 46 2.28 -3.50 15.47
N GLU A 47 2.76 -2.76 16.43
CA GLU A 47 2.13 -2.58 17.73
C GLU A 47 1.06 -1.47 17.72
N SER A 48 1.06 -0.61 16.70
CA SER A 48 0.15 0.52 16.57
C SER A 48 -0.74 0.42 15.34
N ARG A 49 -1.86 1.13 15.37
CA ARG A 49 -2.76 1.33 14.23
C ARG A 49 -2.26 2.45 13.34
N ASP A 50 -1.48 2.12 12.34
CA ASP A 50 -1.00 3.12 11.39
C ASP A 50 -2.15 3.68 10.53
N VAL A 51 -2.14 5.00 10.33
CA VAL A 51 -2.99 5.69 9.36
C VAL A 51 -2.20 5.83 8.07
N THR A 52 -2.69 5.24 6.99
CA THR A 52 -2.01 5.26 5.69
C THR A 52 -2.88 5.95 4.64
N THR A 53 -2.34 6.98 4.02
CA THR A 53 -2.90 7.62 2.82
C THR A 53 -2.22 7.04 1.59
N ALA A 54 -2.99 6.64 0.59
CA ALA A 54 -2.49 6.31 -0.74
C ALA A 54 -3.16 7.22 -1.76
N ILE A 55 -2.38 8.08 -2.43
CA ILE A 55 -2.82 8.91 -3.55
C ILE A 55 -2.50 8.13 -4.82
N THR A 56 -3.52 7.83 -5.62
CA THR A 56 -3.44 6.91 -6.75
C THR A 56 -3.72 7.59 -8.07
N GLY A 57 -3.48 6.88 -9.19
CA GLY A 57 -3.78 7.40 -10.52
C GLY A 57 -2.81 8.48 -10.99
N LEU A 58 -1.59 8.50 -10.45
CA LEU A 58 -0.58 9.50 -10.75
C LEU A 58 0.46 8.95 -11.74
N THR A 59 1.04 9.86 -12.51
CA THR A 59 2.32 9.70 -13.19
C THR A 59 3.46 10.27 -12.33
N LEU A 60 4.71 9.98 -12.66
CA LEU A 60 5.86 10.56 -11.95
C LEU A 60 5.91 12.08 -12.10
N ASP A 61 5.50 12.62 -13.26
CA ASP A 61 5.43 14.06 -13.50
C ASP A 61 4.39 14.72 -12.60
N GLU A 62 3.18 14.14 -12.49
CA GLU A 62 2.14 14.63 -11.58
C GLU A 62 2.54 14.57 -10.11
N ILE A 63 3.38 13.60 -9.71
CA ILE A 63 3.96 13.55 -8.38
C ILE A 63 4.88 14.74 -8.14
N THR A 64 5.76 15.04 -9.10
CA THR A 64 6.67 16.19 -9.03
C THR A 64 5.89 17.52 -8.94
N GLU A 65 4.80 17.65 -9.71
CA GLU A 65 3.92 18.81 -9.64
C GLU A 65 3.22 18.93 -8.27
N LEU A 66 2.72 17.82 -7.73
CA LEU A 66 2.09 17.81 -6.41
C LEU A 66 3.08 18.19 -5.30
N GLU A 67 4.29 17.64 -5.32
CA GLU A 67 5.35 18.00 -4.38
C GLU A 67 5.70 19.49 -4.48
N SER A 68 5.85 20.00 -5.70
CA SER A 68 6.11 21.43 -5.94
C SER A 68 4.98 22.32 -5.42
N SER A 69 3.72 21.90 -5.62
CA SER A 69 2.56 22.64 -5.12
C SER A 69 2.53 22.72 -3.60
N ILE A 70 2.90 21.62 -2.92
CA ILE A 70 3.00 21.57 -1.45
C ILE A 70 4.13 22.49 -0.96
N LEU A 71 5.30 22.42 -1.58
CA LEU A 71 6.45 23.24 -1.19
C LEU A 71 6.21 24.74 -1.37
N ASN A 72 5.35 25.13 -2.31
CA ASN A 72 5.01 26.52 -2.59
C ASN A 72 3.74 27.01 -1.88
N SER A 73 3.09 26.17 -1.07
CA SER A 73 1.85 26.53 -0.34
C SER A 73 2.07 26.54 1.19
N PRO A 74 2.17 27.72 1.82
CA PRO A 74 2.27 27.83 3.27
C PRO A 74 1.11 27.14 4.02
N GLU A 75 -0.09 27.16 3.43
CA GLU A 75 -1.26 26.48 4.00
C GLU A 75 -1.11 24.97 3.97
N ALA A 76 -0.62 24.38 2.86
CA ALA A 76 -0.37 22.96 2.76
C ALA A 76 0.74 22.52 3.74
N GLN A 77 1.81 23.31 3.85
CA GLN A 77 2.89 23.06 4.81
C GLN A 77 2.38 23.09 6.27
N SER A 78 1.57 24.10 6.62
CA SER A 78 0.98 24.19 7.95
C SER A 78 0.10 22.99 8.29
N ARG A 79 -0.73 22.51 7.32
CA ARG A 79 -1.53 21.31 7.50
C ARG A 79 -0.67 20.06 7.72
N LEU A 80 0.40 19.91 6.95
CA LEU A 80 1.30 18.75 7.08
C LEU A 80 2.03 18.76 8.43
N THR A 81 2.54 19.92 8.87
CA THR A 81 3.18 20.08 10.19
C THR A 81 2.22 19.70 11.31
N ALA A 82 0.97 20.16 11.27
CA ALA A 82 -0.03 19.81 12.27
C ALA A 82 -0.33 18.29 12.32
N LEU A 83 -0.25 17.58 11.17
CA LEU A 83 -0.40 16.13 11.12
C LEU A 83 0.86 15.40 11.64
N GLU A 84 2.04 15.96 11.43
CA GLU A 84 3.30 15.42 11.96
C GLU A 84 3.34 15.52 13.48
N GLU A 85 2.85 16.62 14.06
CA GLU A 85 2.72 16.81 15.52
C GLU A 85 1.79 15.78 16.20
N LEU A 86 0.88 15.15 15.43
CA LEU A 86 0.00 14.08 15.91
C LEU A 86 0.61 12.68 15.72
N SER A 87 1.83 12.59 15.20
CA SER A 87 2.44 11.34 14.77
C SER A 87 3.78 11.09 15.46
N VAL A 88 4.03 9.85 15.89
CA VAL A 88 5.35 9.41 16.38
C VAL A 88 6.33 9.29 15.22
N LYS A 89 5.82 8.88 14.05
CA LYS A 89 6.63 8.63 12.86
C LYS A 89 5.79 8.86 11.61
N VAL A 90 6.40 9.50 10.63
CA VAL A 90 5.85 9.64 9.28
C VAL A 90 6.81 9.01 8.28
N THR A 91 6.27 8.27 7.32
CA THR A 91 7.03 7.68 6.21
C THR A 91 6.37 8.04 4.90
N TYR A 92 7.12 8.63 3.99
CA TYR A 92 6.71 8.98 2.63
C TYR A 92 7.36 8.01 1.65
N GLN A 93 6.58 7.48 0.72
CA GLN A 93 7.09 6.60 -0.33
C GLN A 93 6.38 6.88 -1.66
N THR A 94 7.17 7.03 -2.72
CA THR A 94 6.69 6.92 -4.09
C THR A 94 6.85 5.47 -4.53
N LEU A 95 5.78 4.89 -5.03
CA LEU A 95 5.73 3.50 -5.46
C LEU A 95 5.39 3.44 -6.95
N VAL A 96 6.26 2.80 -7.72
CA VAL A 96 6.02 2.51 -9.14
C VAL A 96 5.08 1.31 -9.23
N ILE A 97 4.04 1.43 -10.04
CA ILE A 97 3.10 0.34 -10.33
C ILE A 97 3.69 -0.52 -11.44
N LEU A 98 4.06 -1.76 -11.11
CA LEU A 98 4.57 -2.76 -12.04
C LEU A 98 3.42 -3.48 -12.74
N ALA A 99 2.34 -3.73 -12.01
CA ALA A 99 1.09 -4.26 -12.55
C ALA A 99 -0.10 -3.65 -11.80
N PRO A 100 -1.06 -3.02 -12.49
CA PRO A 100 -2.27 -2.47 -11.86
C PRO A 100 -3.20 -3.60 -11.40
N PRO A 101 -4.15 -3.33 -10.48
CA PRO A 101 -5.16 -4.30 -10.13
C PRO A 101 -6.10 -4.55 -11.31
N GLU A 102 -6.55 -5.79 -11.48
CA GLU A 102 -7.51 -6.17 -12.52
C GLU A 102 -8.68 -6.94 -11.91
N ASN A 103 -9.87 -6.82 -12.50
CA ASN A 103 -11.09 -7.49 -12.06
C ASN A 103 -11.44 -7.20 -10.58
N THR A 104 -11.08 -6.01 -10.08
CA THR A 104 -11.34 -5.59 -8.71
C THR A 104 -12.29 -4.41 -8.68
N ASP A 105 -13.28 -4.45 -7.78
CA ASP A 105 -14.20 -3.34 -7.54
C ASP A 105 -13.74 -2.57 -6.27
N MET A 106 -13.02 -1.49 -6.49
CA MET A 106 -12.53 -0.65 -5.38
C MET A 106 -13.67 -0.02 -4.57
N ALA A 107 -14.85 0.18 -5.15
CA ALA A 107 -15.98 0.77 -4.42
C ALA A 107 -16.53 -0.21 -3.37
N LYS A 108 -16.50 -1.52 -3.63
CA LYS A 108 -16.94 -2.56 -2.70
C LYS A 108 -15.88 -2.94 -1.67
N ALA A 109 -14.62 -2.70 -1.95
CA ALA A 109 -13.54 -3.07 -1.05
C ALA A 109 -13.70 -2.39 0.31
N GLN A 110 -13.63 -3.12 1.40
CA GLN A 110 -13.65 -2.58 2.76
C GLN A 110 -12.27 -2.60 3.41
N TYR A 111 -11.39 -3.42 2.87
CA TYR A 111 -10.03 -3.58 3.38
C TYR A 111 -9.04 -3.54 2.24
N ILE A 112 -7.81 -3.19 2.59
CA ILE A 112 -6.63 -3.34 1.73
C ILE A 112 -5.67 -4.29 2.45
N ASN A 113 -5.43 -5.44 1.84
CA ASN A 113 -4.39 -6.34 2.28
C ASN A 113 -3.08 -5.99 1.57
N ARG A 114 -2.02 -5.74 2.32
CA ARG A 114 -0.68 -5.45 1.79
C ARG A 114 0.30 -6.52 2.25
N ARG A 115 0.96 -7.14 1.31
CA ARG A 115 2.07 -8.05 1.56
C ARG A 115 3.35 -7.42 1.04
N TYR A 116 4.34 -7.29 1.90
CA TYR A 116 5.66 -6.78 1.62
C TYR A 116 6.61 -7.96 1.58
N LEU A 117 7.37 -8.10 0.49
CA LEU A 117 8.34 -9.17 0.29
C LEU A 117 9.68 -8.51 0.00
N LYS A 118 10.70 -8.88 0.76
CA LYS A 118 12.07 -8.47 0.50
C LYS A 118 12.78 -9.60 -0.24
N ALA A 119 13.24 -9.31 -1.44
CA ALA A 119 14.02 -10.25 -2.23
C ALA A 119 15.34 -10.60 -1.56
N LYS A 120 15.86 -11.77 -1.81
CA LYS A 120 17.26 -12.07 -1.56
C LYS A 120 18.14 -11.18 -2.42
N ARG A 121 19.36 -10.86 -1.94
CA ARG A 121 20.28 -9.97 -2.63
C ARG A 121 20.49 -10.38 -4.09
N GLY A 122 20.27 -9.45 -5.01
CA GLY A 122 20.41 -9.64 -6.45
C GLY A 122 19.27 -10.44 -7.11
N GLN A 123 18.19 -10.77 -6.39
CA GLN A 123 17.06 -11.55 -6.91
C GLN A 123 15.76 -10.76 -7.05
N SER A 124 15.79 -9.43 -6.90
CA SER A 124 14.57 -8.61 -6.97
C SER A 124 13.83 -8.76 -8.30
N GLN A 125 14.55 -8.82 -9.42
CA GLN A 125 13.92 -8.98 -10.73
C GLN A 125 13.24 -10.35 -10.88
N LEU A 126 13.90 -11.42 -10.44
CA LEU A 126 13.33 -12.77 -10.44
C LEU A 126 12.10 -12.88 -9.53
N LEU A 127 12.13 -12.22 -8.36
CA LEU A 127 10.97 -12.15 -7.47
C LEU A 127 9.80 -11.44 -8.14
N ILE A 128 10.04 -10.32 -8.82
CA ILE A 128 9.00 -9.60 -9.57
C ILE A 128 8.38 -10.50 -10.64
N GLU A 129 9.19 -11.17 -11.45
CA GLU A 129 8.73 -12.08 -12.50
C GLU A 129 7.89 -13.22 -11.93
N ALA A 130 8.35 -13.89 -10.87
CA ALA A 130 7.60 -14.95 -10.20
C ALA A 130 6.27 -14.46 -9.60
N LEU A 131 6.25 -13.22 -9.07
CA LEU A 131 5.03 -12.61 -8.54
C LEU A 131 4.04 -12.25 -9.64
N LEU A 132 4.50 -11.76 -10.79
CA LEU A 132 3.64 -11.45 -11.94
C LEU A 132 3.04 -12.72 -12.53
N GLU A 133 3.82 -13.79 -12.65
CA GLU A 133 3.32 -15.11 -13.07
C GLU A 133 2.27 -15.64 -12.11
N TRP A 134 2.54 -15.58 -10.80
CA TRP A 134 1.59 -16.02 -9.79
C TRP A 134 0.31 -15.17 -9.78
N ARG A 135 0.44 -13.84 -9.95
CA ARG A 135 -0.66 -12.91 -10.06
C ARG A 135 -1.69 -13.33 -11.12
N ASP A 136 -1.23 -13.85 -12.25
CA ASP A 136 -2.09 -14.24 -13.36
C ASP A 136 -2.96 -15.48 -13.09
N LYS A 137 -2.69 -16.21 -12.00
CA LYS A 137 -3.53 -17.31 -11.51
C LYS A 137 -4.74 -16.83 -10.70
N PHE A 138 -4.76 -15.58 -10.26
CA PHE A 138 -5.88 -15.04 -9.50
C PHE A 138 -6.95 -14.46 -10.43
N ASN A 139 -8.22 -14.73 -10.14
CA ASN A 139 -9.34 -14.11 -10.85
C ASN A 139 -9.35 -12.58 -10.61
N ARG A 140 -9.22 -12.16 -9.35
CA ARG A 140 -8.98 -10.76 -8.97
C ARG A 140 -7.48 -10.55 -8.83
N LYS A 141 -6.88 -9.91 -9.82
CA LYS A 141 -5.43 -9.74 -9.86
C LYS A 141 -4.99 -8.60 -8.94
N PRO A 142 -4.10 -8.86 -7.96
CA PRO A 142 -3.60 -7.81 -7.08
C PRO A 142 -2.71 -6.81 -7.81
N MET A 143 -2.59 -5.61 -7.27
CA MET A 143 -1.59 -4.63 -7.69
C MET A 143 -0.21 -5.06 -7.21
N VAL A 144 0.80 -4.96 -8.08
CA VAL A 144 2.21 -5.17 -7.74
C VAL A 144 2.95 -3.85 -7.88
N THR A 145 3.67 -3.46 -6.83
CA THR A 145 4.43 -2.20 -6.79
C THR A 145 5.81 -2.41 -6.21
N ARG A 146 6.72 -1.49 -6.52
CA ARG A 146 8.02 -1.38 -5.84
C ARG A 146 8.30 0.08 -5.48
N PRO A 147 9.11 0.37 -4.44
CA PRO A 147 9.60 1.72 -4.18
C PRO A 147 10.37 2.28 -5.38
N LEU A 148 10.19 3.57 -5.67
CA LEU A 148 11.00 4.29 -6.67
C LEU A 148 12.43 4.50 -6.16
N ALA A 149 12.56 4.75 -4.86
CA ALA A 149 13.82 4.93 -4.14
C ALA A 149 13.77 4.14 -2.83
N SER A 150 14.84 4.13 -2.07
CA SER A 150 15.03 3.37 -0.83
C SER A 150 15.40 1.89 -1.06
N ASP A 151 14.78 0.94 -0.38
CA ASP A 151 15.08 -0.49 -0.50
C ASP A 151 14.44 -1.07 -1.77
N LEU A 152 15.20 -1.10 -2.87
CA LEU A 152 14.74 -1.60 -4.19
C LEU A 152 14.51 -3.11 -4.21
N ASP A 153 14.92 -3.84 -3.18
CA ASP A 153 14.64 -5.27 -3.04
C ASP A 153 13.23 -5.53 -2.47
N ILE A 154 12.50 -4.49 -2.05
CA ILE A 154 11.14 -4.64 -1.59
C ILE A 154 10.16 -4.62 -2.76
N VAL A 155 9.33 -5.67 -2.84
CA VAL A 155 8.17 -5.74 -3.73
C VAL A 155 6.92 -5.81 -2.87
N ARG A 156 5.89 -5.06 -3.24
CA ARG A 156 4.62 -5.05 -2.52
C ARG A 156 3.48 -5.56 -3.39
N ILE A 157 2.68 -6.46 -2.82
CA ILE A 157 1.41 -6.91 -3.37
C ILE A 157 0.29 -6.22 -2.58
N THR A 158 -0.67 -5.65 -3.28
CA THR A 158 -1.82 -4.97 -2.68
C THR A 158 -3.10 -5.54 -3.26
N SER A 159 -3.93 -6.10 -2.38
CA SER A 159 -5.23 -6.71 -2.73
C SER A 159 -6.36 -5.97 -2.05
N PRO A 160 -7.30 -5.37 -2.80
CA PRO A 160 -8.57 -4.92 -2.27
C PRO A 160 -9.42 -6.14 -1.85
N ILE A 161 -10.03 -6.08 -0.67
CA ILE A 161 -10.80 -7.17 -0.06
C ILE A 161 -12.15 -6.62 0.39
N GLU A 162 -13.24 -7.30 0.08
CA GLU A 162 -14.58 -6.87 0.47
C GLU A 162 -14.92 -7.28 1.90
N THR A 163 -14.57 -8.51 2.31
CA THR A 163 -14.84 -9.03 3.66
C THR A 163 -13.63 -9.77 4.24
N LEU A 164 -13.62 -9.98 5.56
CA LEU A 164 -12.58 -10.79 6.21
C LEU A 164 -12.72 -12.28 5.87
N GLU A 165 -13.94 -12.75 5.58
CA GLU A 165 -14.19 -14.11 5.10
C GLU A 165 -13.53 -14.34 3.72
N GLU A 166 -13.63 -13.37 2.82
CA GLU A 166 -12.92 -13.41 1.53
C GLU A 166 -11.40 -13.52 1.75
N LEU A 167 -10.84 -12.72 2.66
CA LEU A 167 -9.42 -12.81 3.00
C LEU A 167 -9.03 -14.20 3.51
N ALA A 168 -9.82 -14.76 4.42
CA ALA A 168 -9.59 -16.10 4.96
C ALA A 168 -9.70 -17.19 3.88
N GLY A 169 -10.70 -17.08 2.99
CA GLY A 169 -10.86 -17.96 1.84
C GLY A 169 -9.68 -17.91 0.88
N ASN A 170 -9.20 -16.71 0.54
CA ASN A 170 -8.02 -16.51 -0.32
C ASN A 170 -6.76 -17.15 0.30
N ILE A 171 -6.55 -16.98 1.61
CA ILE A 171 -5.42 -17.60 2.33
C ILE A 171 -5.54 -19.13 2.28
N SER A 172 -6.75 -19.69 2.50
CA SER A 172 -7.01 -21.13 2.41
C SER A 172 -6.67 -21.65 1.02
N THR A 173 -7.19 -21.01 -0.04
CA THR A 173 -6.92 -21.40 -1.43
C THR A 173 -5.43 -21.41 -1.75
N ILE A 174 -4.70 -20.35 -1.37
CA ILE A 174 -3.25 -20.26 -1.57
C ILE A 174 -2.50 -21.41 -0.88
N ASN A 175 -3.00 -21.91 0.22
CA ASN A 175 -2.35 -22.97 0.99
C ASN A 175 -2.73 -24.39 0.54
N THR A 176 -3.91 -24.58 -0.03
CA THR A 176 -4.46 -25.92 -0.35
C THR A 176 -4.43 -26.26 -1.84
N ASP A 177 -4.50 -25.26 -2.71
CA ASP A 177 -4.45 -25.47 -4.16
C ASP A 177 -3.01 -25.77 -4.61
N PRO A 178 -2.76 -26.91 -5.34
CA PRO A 178 -1.42 -27.29 -5.77
C PRO A 178 -0.73 -26.28 -6.68
N ASP A 179 -1.48 -25.62 -7.57
CA ASP A 179 -0.93 -24.61 -8.50
C ASP A 179 -0.49 -23.35 -7.76
N HIS A 180 -1.31 -22.88 -6.81
CA HIS A 180 -0.93 -21.78 -5.92
C HIS A 180 0.25 -22.13 -5.01
N LYS A 181 0.30 -23.37 -4.52
CA LYS A 181 1.41 -23.86 -3.69
C LYS A 181 2.73 -23.80 -4.44
N LYS A 182 2.78 -24.29 -5.69
CA LYS A 182 4.00 -24.23 -6.52
C LYS A 182 4.53 -22.80 -6.69
N ASN A 183 3.65 -21.85 -7.03
CA ASN A 183 4.05 -20.46 -7.22
C ASN A 183 4.47 -19.81 -5.89
N ARG A 184 3.77 -20.12 -4.78
CA ARG A 184 4.15 -19.64 -3.45
C ARG A 184 5.53 -20.14 -3.06
N ASP A 185 5.85 -21.40 -3.32
CA ASP A 185 7.13 -22.00 -2.97
C ASP A 185 8.26 -21.33 -3.80
N ALA A 186 8.05 -21.11 -5.11
CA ALA A 186 8.99 -20.35 -5.96
C ALA A 186 9.22 -18.91 -5.45
N VAL A 187 8.16 -18.19 -5.08
CA VAL A 187 8.27 -16.85 -4.46
C VAL A 187 9.02 -16.92 -3.13
N SER A 188 8.76 -17.94 -2.30
CA SER A 188 9.44 -18.14 -1.02
C SER A 188 10.94 -18.36 -1.18
N GLU A 189 11.36 -19.10 -2.19
CA GLU A 189 12.77 -19.35 -2.49
C GLU A 189 13.53 -18.06 -2.84
N LEU A 190 12.86 -17.07 -3.44
CA LEU A 190 13.43 -15.79 -3.83
C LEU A 190 13.34 -14.73 -2.72
N THR A 191 12.59 -14.99 -1.66
CA THR A 191 12.28 -14.03 -0.58
C THR A 191 13.21 -14.23 0.62
N ALA A 192 13.84 -13.16 1.09
CA ALA A 192 14.65 -13.17 2.32
C ALA A 192 13.78 -12.95 3.57
N SER A 193 12.77 -12.10 3.47
CA SER A 193 11.83 -11.82 4.56
C SER A 193 10.54 -11.21 3.99
N GLY A 194 9.49 -11.23 4.77
CA GLY A 194 8.23 -10.59 4.39
C GLY A 194 7.30 -10.39 5.58
N PHE A 195 6.35 -9.50 5.42
CA PHE A 195 5.27 -9.29 6.38
C PHE A 195 3.97 -8.89 5.66
N GLN A 196 2.88 -8.96 6.37
CA GLN A 196 1.56 -8.66 5.86
C GLN A 196 0.82 -7.74 6.81
N THR A 197 0.05 -6.81 6.25
CA THR A 197 -0.88 -5.96 6.99
C THR A 197 -2.25 -6.05 6.38
N ASN A 198 -3.29 -6.03 7.22
CA ASN A 198 -4.66 -5.85 6.79
C ASN A 198 -5.16 -4.49 7.30
N ASN A 199 -5.71 -3.67 6.42
CA ASN A 199 -5.99 -2.29 6.70
C ASN A 199 -7.44 -1.98 6.32
N ARG A 200 -8.22 -1.47 7.28
CA ARG A 200 -9.60 -1.02 7.05
C ARG A 200 -9.58 0.29 6.27
N ILE A 201 -10.35 0.36 5.19
CA ILE A 201 -10.58 1.63 4.48
C ILE A 201 -11.54 2.47 5.31
N ILE A 202 -11.16 3.72 5.58
CA ILE A 202 -11.95 4.67 6.37
C ILE A 202 -12.40 5.88 5.56
N HIS A 203 -11.79 6.11 4.38
CA HIS A 203 -12.13 7.23 3.50
C HIS A 203 -11.67 6.97 2.07
N ARG A 204 -12.39 7.56 1.09
CA ARG A 204 -12.07 7.59 -0.36
C ARG A 204 -12.35 8.96 -0.92
N VAL A 205 -11.51 9.38 -1.88
CA VAL A 205 -11.69 10.58 -2.71
C VAL A 205 -11.62 10.18 -4.17
#